data_7b0598c48f69b26f8f8b773cc0ab4352
#
_entry.id   7b0598c48f69b26f8f8b773cc0ab4352
#
_cell.length_a   1.000
_cell.length_b   1.000
_cell.length_c   1.000
_cell.angle_alpha   90.00
_cell.angle_beta   90.00
_cell.angle_gamma   90.00
#
_symmetry.space_group_name_H-M   'P 1'
#
loop_
_entity.id
_entity.type
_entity.pdbx_description
1 polymer ?
#
loop_
_entity_poly.entity_id
_entity_poly.type
_entity_poly.pdbx_seq_one_letter_code
_entity_poly.pdbx_strand_id
1 'polypeptide(L)'
;MYRYSNGQISLADFKQPVGMNLKESNRWVKKAQTIPWPEIEKRYAALFTNRKGNVAKPLRLALGACIIQAEYGYSDEETALQIQENPYLQYFCGYPGYDDEKLPFDPSLMVYFRKRLTPEVLGEINEMIVRDAKERQVKEAESKDDDDDSDGQPGTGGNSGTMIVDATCAPSNIRYPQDVSLLNEARENAETLLDVLHDPADGKKPRTYRKRARKDYLKYTRCRKHTAKMTRKAIGKQLAYLRRDLDAIDGKLSLGKNLPPRQTERLGTIRAVYEQQKYMYDNRTHSVPDRIVSVSQPFVRPIVRGKAGKPVEFGAKLDISVVDGWTRLECCSFDAYNEAGNLREMAERFRAREGHCPSRILADKIYRNRENLSYCKAHGIRLSGPALGRPKKGETRDKVQDYRDECERVEVERRFSLAKRKCGMGLVTAKLRETAAHVIAMSVLVLNLRKIQHALLRMLAYLLEILAQNKNWALVQWTLFNLPKCSA
;
A
#
# COMPACT_ATOMS: atom_id res chain seq x y z
N MET A 1 -3.10 -23.33 13.81
CA MET A 1 -4.36 -23.40 14.60
C MET A 1 -4.70 -22.01 15.09
N TYR A 2 -5.98 -21.58 15.03
CA TYR A 2 -6.46 -20.28 15.52
C TYR A 2 -7.39 -20.51 16.72
N ARG A 3 -7.31 -19.64 17.72
CA ARG A 3 -8.26 -19.58 18.82
C ARG A 3 -8.87 -18.19 18.86
N TYR A 4 -10.19 -18.09 18.95
CA TYR A 4 -10.88 -16.81 19.06
C TYR A 4 -10.44 -16.08 20.32
N SER A 5 -10.29 -14.76 20.21
CA SER A 5 -10.05 -13.90 21.36
C SER A 5 -11.33 -13.71 22.18
N ASN A 6 -11.19 -13.38 23.47
CA ASN A 6 -12.33 -13.21 24.39
C ASN A 6 -13.10 -11.88 24.14
N GLY A 7 -13.23 -11.45 22.90
CA GLY A 7 -13.99 -10.25 22.54
C GLY A 7 -13.27 -8.94 22.82
N GLN A 8 -14.00 -7.84 22.63
CA GLN A 8 -13.49 -6.49 22.89
C GLN A 8 -13.64 -6.18 24.37
N ILE A 9 -12.52 -5.97 25.05
CA ILE A 9 -12.50 -5.50 26.45
C ILE A 9 -12.83 -4.01 26.45
N SER A 10 -13.73 -3.59 27.37
CA SER A 10 -14.01 -2.16 27.58
C SER A 10 -12.77 -1.45 28.17
N LEU A 11 -12.70 -0.13 28.04
CA LEU A 11 -11.59 0.62 28.64
C LEU A 11 -11.60 0.51 30.18
N ALA A 12 -12.78 0.36 30.78
CA ALA A 12 -12.94 0.15 32.22
C ALA A 12 -12.37 -1.20 32.70
N ASP A 13 -12.48 -2.24 31.87
CA ASP A 13 -11.99 -3.58 32.18
C ASP A 13 -10.49 -3.76 31.89
N PHE A 14 -9.88 -2.83 31.17
CA PHE A 14 -8.44 -2.88 30.89
C PHE A 14 -7.64 -2.58 32.14
N LYS A 15 -6.82 -3.53 32.59
CA LYS A 15 -5.94 -3.36 33.77
C LYS A 15 -4.85 -2.33 33.47
N GLN A 16 -5.04 -1.13 33.98
CA GLN A 16 -4.17 0.01 33.71
C GLN A 16 -2.88 -0.04 34.55
N PRO A 17 -1.78 0.60 34.08
CA PRO A 17 -0.58 0.79 34.91
C PRO A 17 -0.93 1.57 36.19
N VAL A 18 -0.22 1.28 37.26
CA VAL A 18 -0.42 1.97 38.54
C VAL A 18 -0.20 3.48 38.39
N GLY A 19 -1.17 4.25 38.88
CA GLY A 19 -1.12 5.72 38.79
C GLY A 19 -1.46 6.32 37.42
N MET A 20 -1.83 5.50 36.45
CA MET A 20 -2.24 5.95 35.08
C MET A 20 -3.74 5.77 34.89
N ASN A 21 -4.38 6.75 34.26
CA ASN A 21 -5.78 6.67 33.87
C ASN A 21 -5.91 6.92 32.37
N LEU A 22 -6.15 5.87 31.60
CA LEU A 22 -6.30 5.96 30.14
C LEU A 22 -7.57 6.73 29.78
N LYS A 23 -7.42 7.71 28.88
CA LYS A 23 -8.51 8.61 28.47
C LYS A 23 -9.27 8.04 27.28
N GLU A 24 -10.59 8.01 27.34
CA GLU A 24 -11.47 7.63 26.21
C GLU A 24 -11.29 8.54 25.00
N SER A 25 -10.93 9.81 25.24
CA SER A 25 -10.65 10.78 24.17
C SER A 25 -9.42 10.46 23.32
N ASN A 26 -8.55 9.53 23.79
CA ASN A 26 -7.35 9.16 23.04
C ASN A 26 -7.69 8.54 21.68
N ARG A 27 -6.92 8.93 20.66
CA ARG A 27 -7.13 8.50 19.27
C ARG A 27 -7.11 6.98 19.07
N TRP A 28 -6.31 6.24 19.86
CA TRP A 28 -6.20 4.79 19.76
C TRP A 28 -7.38 4.09 20.42
N VAL A 29 -7.90 4.64 21.50
CA VAL A 29 -9.14 4.16 22.15
C VAL A 29 -10.31 4.34 21.18
N LYS A 30 -10.50 5.54 20.63
CA LYS A 30 -11.54 5.82 19.62
C LYS A 30 -11.41 4.92 18.40
N LYS A 31 -10.19 4.70 17.89
CA LYS A 31 -9.93 3.80 16.76
C LYS A 31 -10.28 2.34 17.09
N ALA A 32 -9.99 1.88 18.30
CA ALA A 32 -10.38 0.55 18.75
C ALA A 32 -11.90 0.34 18.70
N GLN A 33 -12.68 1.37 19.02
CA GLN A 33 -14.14 1.36 19.03
C GLN A 33 -14.76 1.44 17.63
N THR A 34 -14.02 1.98 16.63
CA THR A 34 -14.52 2.14 15.25
C THR A 34 -14.32 0.91 14.36
N ILE A 35 -13.53 -0.06 14.78
CA ILE A 35 -13.23 -1.27 14.00
C ILE A 35 -14.17 -2.40 14.44
N PRO A 36 -14.93 -3.04 13.52
CA PRO A 36 -15.82 -4.16 13.85
C PRO A 36 -15.03 -5.47 14.07
N TRP A 37 -14.24 -5.53 15.14
CA TRP A 37 -13.32 -6.63 15.43
C TRP A 37 -13.96 -8.03 15.38
N PRO A 38 -15.18 -8.27 15.92
CA PRO A 38 -15.77 -9.61 15.93
C PRO A 38 -16.08 -10.14 14.52
N GLU A 39 -16.49 -9.26 13.60
CA GLU A 39 -16.78 -9.64 12.22
C GLU A 39 -15.49 -9.96 11.46
N ILE A 40 -14.48 -9.10 11.61
CA ILE A 40 -13.16 -9.27 10.99
C ILE A 40 -12.50 -10.54 11.53
N GLU A 41 -12.64 -10.85 12.82
CA GLU A 41 -12.07 -12.06 13.43
C GLU A 41 -12.65 -13.34 12.84
N LYS A 42 -13.95 -13.38 12.55
CA LYS A 42 -14.58 -14.53 11.86
C LYS A 42 -13.92 -14.77 10.49
N ARG A 43 -13.68 -13.70 9.73
CA ARG A 43 -13.02 -13.78 8.43
C ARG A 43 -11.56 -14.22 8.54
N TYR A 44 -10.83 -13.66 9.52
CA TYR A 44 -9.42 -14.04 9.77
C TYR A 44 -9.29 -15.48 10.23
N ALA A 45 -10.17 -15.97 11.12
CA ALA A 45 -10.16 -17.33 11.61
C ALA A 45 -10.33 -18.35 10.47
N ALA A 46 -11.14 -18.02 9.45
CA ALA A 46 -11.35 -18.86 8.27
C ALA A 46 -10.08 -19.09 7.42
N LEU A 47 -9.05 -18.26 7.59
CA LEU A 47 -7.75 -18.44 6.91
C LEU A 47 -6.92 -19.59 7.50
N PHE A 48 -7.31 -20.15 8.65
CA PHE A 48 -6.57 -21.20 9.34
C PHE A 48 -7.23 -22.56 9.14
N THR A 49 -6.87 -23.24 8.08
CA THR A 49 -7.37 -24.58 7.74
C THR A 49 -6.70 -25.69 8.56
N ASN A 50 -5.46 -25.47 9.02
CA ASN A 50 -4.70 -26.46 9.76
C ASN A 50 -5.00 -26.40 11.27
N ARG A 51 -5.34 -27.54 11.86
CA ARG A 51 -5.60 -27.71 13.31
C ARG A 51 -4.36 -28.14 14.12
N LYS A 52 -3.21 -28.37 13.45
CA LYS A 52 -1.94 -28.76 14.07
C LYS A 52 -0.96 -27.60 14.10
N GLY A 53 -0.06 -27.58 15.07
CA GLY A 53 1.00 -26.59 15.23
C GLY A 53 0.69 -25.52 16.27
N ASN A 54 1.58 -24.52 16.38
CA ASN A 54 1.46 -23.43 17.34
C ASN A 54 0.19 -22.59 17.12
N VAL A 55 -0.37 -22.09 18.23
CA VAL A 55 -1.52 -21.17 18.17
C VAL A 55 -1.08 -19.86 17.54
N ALA A 56 -1.84 -19.40 16.54
CA ALA A 56 -1.58 -18.12 15.91
C ALA A 56 -1.90 -16.98 16.88
N LYS A 57 -1.20 -15.87 16.72
CA LYS A 57 -1.50 -14.63 17.46
C LYS A 57 -2.93 -14.16 17.11
N PRO A 58 -3.65 -13.54 18.07
CA PRO A 58 -5.00 -13.00 17.84
C PRO A 58 -5.03 -12.02 16.65
N LEU A 59 -6.16 -11.97 15.94
CA LEU A 59 -6.37 -11.00 14.84
C LEU A 59 -6.04 -9.58 15.29
N ARG A 60 -6.61 -9.18 16.43
CA ARG A 60 -6.51 -7.80 16.89
C ARG A 60 -5.07 -7.36 17.12
N LEU A 61 -4.20 -8.29 17.57
CA LEU A 61 -2.76 -8.04 17.64
C LEU A 61 -2.12 -7.98 16.26
N ALA A 62 -2.42 -8.94 15.37
CA ALA A 62 -1.80 -9.01 14.05
C ALA A 62 -2.19 -7.80 13.15
N LEU A 63 -3.50 -7.50 13.04
CA LEU A 63 -4.00 -6.37 12.26
C LEU A 63 -3.66 -5.04 12.93
N GLY A 64 -3.76 -4.98 14.27
CA GLY A 64 -3.42 -3.79 15.05
C GLY A 64 -1.96 -3.38 14.87
N ALA A 65 -1.03 -4.33 14.95
CA ALA A 65 0.40 -4.07 14.68
C ALA A 65 0.64 -3.54 13.27
N CYS A 66 -0.02 -4.11 12.25
CA CYS A 66 0.08 -3.62 10.87
C CYS A 66 -0.49 -2.20 10.69
N ILE A 67 -1.59 -1.86 11.37
CA ILE A 67 -2.17 -0.50 11.37
C ILE A 67 -1.22 0.50 12.04
N ILE A 68 -0.66 0.14 13.21
CA ILE A 68 0.31 0.97 13.94
C ILE A 68 1.53 1.23 13.06
N GLN A 69 2.08 0.18 12.46
CA GLN A 69 3.21 0.29 11.55
C GLN A 69 2.94 1.22 10.38
N ALA A 70 1.78 1.09 9.73
CA ALA A 70 1.41 1.91 8.57
C ALA A 70 1.20 3.39 8.94
N GLU A 71 0.70 3.68 10.14
CA GLU A 71 0.48 5.06 10.61
C GLU A 71 1.75 5.80 11.00
N TYR A 72 2.69 5.09 11.62
CA TYR A 72 3.91 5.71 12.13
C TYR A 72 5.13 5.48 11.23
N GLY A 73 5.08 4.48 10.35
CA GLY A 73 6.21 4.11 9.49
C GLY A 73 7.33 3.39 10.25
N TYR A 74 7.01 2.72 11.34
CA TYR A 74 7.98 1.99 12.16
C TYR A 74 8.57 0.76 11.45
N SER A 75 9.77 0.33 11.86
CA SER A 75 10.32 -0.99 11.52
C SER A 75 9.53 -2.11 12.21
N ASP A 76 9.80 -3.36 11.87
CA ASP A 76 9.15 -4.51 12.51
C ASP A 76 9.52 -4.58 13.99
N GLU A 77 10.80 -4.34 14.30
CA GLU A 77 11.35 -4.27 15.66
C GLU A 77 10.73 -3.13 16.46
N GLU A 78 10.74 -1.93 15.89
CA GLU A 78 10.20 -0.74 16.55
C GLU A 78 8.69 -0.87 16.79
N THR A 79 7.95 -1.51 15.87
CA THR A 79 6.51 -1.75 16.06
C THR A 79 6.26 -2.63 17.29
N ALA A 80 7.05 -3.69 17.48
CA ALA A 80 6.92 -4.57 18.63
C ALA A 80 7.27 -3.84 19.94
N LEU A 81 8.34 -3.04 19.95
CA LEU A 81 8.76 -2.24 21.12
C LEU A 81 7.71 -1.18 21.48
N GLN A 82 7.21 -0.44 20.49
CA GLN A 82 6.20 0.59 20.73
C GLN A 82 4.88 0.01 21.29
N ILE A 83 4.49 -1.20 20.87
CA ILE A 83 3.33 -1.89 21.48
C ILE A 83 3.65 -2.31 22.92
N GLN A 84 4.86 -2.78 23.20
CA GLN A 84 5.26 -3.17 24.55
C GLN A 84 5.24 -1.98 25.52
N GLU A 85 5.76 -0.85 25.11
CA GLU A 85 5.97 0.34 25.97
C GLU A 85 4.71 1.20 26.15
N ASN A 86 3.72 1.08 25.25
CA ASN A 86 2.59 2.01 25.22
C ASN A 86 1.25 1.34 25.55
N PRO A 87 0.64 1.65 26.71
CA PRO A 87 -0.62 1.03 27.14
C PRO A 87 -1.80 1.32 26.21
N TYR A 88 -1.83 2.46 25.51
CA TYR A 88 -2.87 2.73 24.50
C TYR A 88 -2.74 1.83 23.28
N LEU A 89 -1.51 1.51 22.86
CA LEU A 89 -1.27 0.59 21.75
C LEU A 89 -1.57 -0.85 22.15
N GLN A 90 -1.28 -1.23 23.40
CA GLN A 90 -1.68 -2.54 23.95
C GLN A 90 -3.20 -2.68 24.01
N TYR A 91 -3.91 -1.68 24.52
CA TYR A 91 -5.37 -1.65 24.50
C TYR A 91 -5.91 -1.80 23.07
N PHE A 92 -5.35 -1.04 22.13
CA PHE A 92 -5.73 -1.13 20.70
C PHE A 92 -5.49 -2.54 20.14
N CYS A 93 -4.39 -3.18 20.50
CA CYS A 93 -4.03 -4.55 20.10
C CYS A 93 -4.79 -5.65 20.85
N GLY A 94 -5.68 -5.30 21.79
CA GLY A 94 -6.56 -6.25 22.48
C GLY A 94 -5.95 -6.95 23.70
N TYR A 95 -5.00 -6.31 24.35
CA TYR A 95 -4.47 -6.78 25.62
C TYR A 95 -5.53 -6.63 26.73
N PRO A 96 -5.56 -7.56 27.71
CA PRO A 96 -6.44 -7.44 28.87
C PRO A 96 -5.96 -6.42 29.90
N GLY A 97 -4.72 -5.99 29.82
CA GLY A 97 -4.07 -5.03 30.69
C GLY A 97 -2.68 -4.71 30.20
N TYR A 98 -2.05 -3.71 30.83
CA TYR A 98 -0.69 -3.31 30.51
C TYR A 98 0.31 -4.39 30.96
N ASP A 99 1.21 -4.77 30.05
CA ASP A 99 2.29 -5.74 30.28
C ASP A 99 3.51 -5.29 29.45
N ASP A 100 4.54 -4.78 30.12
CA ASP A 100 5.80 -4.34 29.52
C ASP A 100 6.96 -5.33 29.73
N GLU A 101 6.71 -6.47 30.40
CA GLU A 101 7.76 -7.45 30.66
C GLU A 101 8.21 -8.19 29.41
N LYS A 102 7.30 -8.42 28.46
CA LYS A 102 7.54 -9.26 27.28
C LYS A 102 7.13 -8.58 25.99
N LEU A 103 7.96 -8.76 24.94
CA LEU A 103 7.55 -8.38 23.60
C LEU A 103 6.23 -9.06 23.20
N PRO A 104 5.31 -8.33 22.56
CA PRO A 104 4.02 -8.88 22.12
C PRO A 104 4.18 -10.05 21.15
N PHE A 105 5.23 -10.01 20.34
CA PHE A 105 5.61 -11.03 19.37
C PHE A 105 7.05 -10.81 18.92
N ASP A 106 7.69 -11.87 18.41
CA ASP A 106 8.97 -11.74 17.72
C ASP A 106 8.78 -10.89 16.42
N PRO A 107 9.59 -9.85 16.17
CA PRO A 107 9.45 -8.97 15.02
C PRO A 107 9.36 -9.70 13.69
N SER A 108 9.98 -10.87 13.55
CA SER A 108 9.89 -11.69 12.34
C SER A 108 8.47 -12.17 12.02
N LEU A 109 7.56 -12.21 13.01
CA LEU A 109 6.15 -12.56 12.79
C LEU A 109 5.39 -11.53 11.97
N MET A 110 5.86 -10.28 11.89
CA MET A 110 5.27 -9.25 11.01
C MET A 110 5.24 -9.70 9.55
N VAL A 111 6.23 -10.47 9.11
CA VAL A 111 6.22 -11.05 7.74
C VAL A 111 5.05 -12.03 7.56
N TYR A 112 4.76 -12.85 8.58
CA TYR A 112 3.64 -13.79 8.53
C TYR A 112 2.29 -13.10 8.65
N PHE A 113 2.18 -12.01 9.43
CA PHE A 113 0.97 -11.20 9.49
C PHE A 113 0.67 -10.61 8.11
N ARG A 114 1.66 -9.99 7.46
CA ARG A 114 1.53 -9.43 6.11
C ARG A 114 1.18 -10.47 5.05
N LYS A 115 1.72 -11.69 5.14
CA LYS A 115 1.39 -12.79 4.21
C LYS A 115 -0.04 -13.31 4.38
N ARG A 116 -0.59 -13.30 5.59
CA ARG A 116 -1.97 -13.74 5.85
C ARG A 116 -3.00 -12.68 5.52
N LEU A 117 -2.71 -11.44 5.87
CA LEU A 117 -3.55 -10.29 5.55
C LEU A 117 -3.24 -9.84 4.11
N THR A 118 -3.62 -10.65 3.13
CA THR A 118 -3.40 -10.36 1.70
C THR A 118 -4.17 -9.10 1.27
N PRO A 119 -3.87 -8.49 0.11
CA PRO A 119 -4.64 -7.36 -0.39
C PRO A 119 -6.13 -7.62 -0.49
N GLU A 120 -6.54 -8.84 -0.87
CA GLU A 120 -7.94 -9.26 -0.98
C GLU A 120 -8.60 -9.27 0.39
N VAL A 121 -7.97 -9.90 1.39
CA VAL A 121 -8.46 -9.94 2.78
C VAL A 121 -8.55 -8.52 3.36
N LEU A 122 -7.55 -7.66 3.10
CA LEU A 122 -7.58 -6.27 3.54
C LEU A 122 -8.67 -5.46 2.81
N GLY A 123 -8.96 -5.77 1.55
CA GLY A 123 -10.09 -5.21 0.81
C GLY A 123 -11.42 -5.55 1.46
N GLU A 124 -11.64 -6.82 1.81
CA GLU A 124 -12.83 -7.26 2.54
C GLU A 124 -12.97 -6.59 3.92
N ILE A 125 -11.86 -6.51 4.67
CA ILE A 125 -11.83 -5.81 5.96
C ILE A 125 -12.15 -4.32 5.79
N ASN A 126 -11.63 -3.70 4.74
CA ASN A 126 -11.92 -2.31 4.41
C ASN A 126 -13.41 -2.09 4.15
N GLU A 127 -14.08 -2.99 3.41
CA GLU A 127 -15.52 -2.90 3.17
C GLU A 127 -16.33 -3.11 4.47
N MET A 128 -15.92 -4.02 5.37
CA MET A 128 -16.55 -4.19 6.68
C MET A 128 -16.49 -2.89 7.50
N ILE A 129 -15.31 -2.23 7.54
CA ILE A 129 -15.11 -0.96 8.24
C ILE A 129 -15.94 0.16 7.61
N VAL A 130 -15.99 0.24 6.27
CA VAL A 130 -16.76 1.27 5.55
C VAL A 130 -18.25 1.09 5.77
N ARG A 131 -18.75 -0.15 5.71
CA ARG A 131 -20.16 -0.46 5.97
C ARG A 131 -20.56 -0.08 7.39
N ASP A 132 -19.84 -0.53 8.40
CA ASP A 132 -20.10 -0.20 9.79
C ASP A 132 -20.07 1.31 10.05
N ALA A 133 -19.14 2.04 9.40
CA ALA A 133 -19.08 3.49 9.50
C ALA A 133 -20.27 4.19 8.84
N LYS A 134 -20.74 3.71 7.68
CA LYS A 134 -21.94 4.22 7.00
C LYS A 134 -23.20 3.98 7.87
N GLU A 135 -23.36 2.76 8.42
CA GLU A 135 -24.49 2.42 9.28
C GLU A 135 -24.56 3.28 10.56
N ARG A 136 -23.41 3.57 11.17
CA ARG A 136 -23.36 4.50 12.33
C ARG A 136 -23.77 5.91 11.95
N GLN A 137 -23.33 6.40 10.77
CA GLN A 137 -23.71 7.74 10.30
C GLN A 137 -25.21 7.86 10.05
N VAL A 138 -25.84 6.81 9.50
CA VAL A 138 -27.30 6.78 9.30
C VAL A 138 -28.04 6.82 10.64
N LYS A 139 -27.67 5.96 11.59
CA LYS A 139 -28.27 5.93 12.95
C LYS A 139 -28.11 7.25 13.70
N GLU A 140 -26.96 7.92 13.53
CA GLU A 140 -26.72 9.25 14.13
C GLU A 140 -27.54 10.35 13.45
N ALA A 141 -27.87 10.21 12.16
CA ALA A 141 -28.78 11.12 11.46
C ALA A 141 -30.24 10.90 11.90
N GLU A 142 -30.70 9.65 11.89
CA GLU A 142 -32.07 9.27 12.32
C GLU A 142 -32.38 9.70 13.77
N SER A 143 -31.39 9.65 14.67
CA SER A 143 -31.57 10.12 16.06
C SER A 143 -31.66 11.64 16.24
N LYS A 144 -31.49 12.42 15.15
CA LYS A 144 -31.57 13.90 15.17
C LYS A 144 -32.82 14.45 14.50
N ASP A 145 -33.54 13.61 13.73
CA ASP A 145 -34.66 14.02 12.90
C ASP A 145 -36.03 13.66 13.53
N ASP A 146 -36.15 13.66 14.87
CA ASP A 146 -37.45 13.46 15.56
C ASP A 146 -38.44 14.63 15.42
N ASP A 147 -38.14 15.69 14.62
CA ASP A 147 -38.96 16.88 14.52
C ASP A 147 -39.19 17.44 13.09
N ASP A 148 -39.00 16.65 12.00
CA ASP A 148 -39.44 17.18 10.69
C ASP A 148 -39.85 16.05 9.71
N ASP A 149 -41.20 15.97 9.49
CA ASP A 149 -41.86 15.14 8.48
C ASP A 149 -41.47 15.62 7.07
N SER A 150 -40.39 15.11 6.50
CA SER A 150 -40.13 15.25 5.07
C SER A 150 -40.07 13.88 4.40
N ASP A 151 -41.20 13.54 3.76
CA ASP A 151 -41.42 12.44 2.83
C ASP A 151 -40.40 12.46 1.67
N GLY A 152 -39.23 11.86 1.88
CA GLY A 152 -38.23 11.61 0.87
C GLY A 152 -38.18 10.11 0.55
N GLN A 153 -39.12 9.60 -0.25
CA GLN A 153 -39.06 8.23 -0.78
C GLN A 153 -37.73 8.01 -1.52
N PRO A 154 -37.00 6.93 -1.21
CA PRO A 154 -35.86 6.51 -2.04
C PRO A 154 -36.40 6.04 -3.39
N GLY A 155 -36.08 6.82 -4.43
CA GLY A 155 -36.45 6.50 -5.81
C GLY A 155 -35.96 5.10 -6.21
N THR A 156 -36.88 4.24 -6.51
CA THR A 156 -36.69 2.89 -7.01
C THR A 156 -35.97 2.89 -8.35
N GLY A 157 -34.75 2.31 -8.41
CA GLY A 157 -34.26 1.71 -9.63
C GLY A 157 -33.36 2.52 -10.57
N GLY A 158 -32.82 3.68 -10.17
CA GLY A 158 -31.90 4.49 -10.98
C GLY A 158 -30.42 4.38 -10.55
N ASN A 159 -29.50 4.68 -11.47
CA ASN A 159 -28.09 4.85 -11.13
C ASN A 159 -27.89 6.02 -10.15
N SER A 160 -27.08 5.83 -9.10
CA SER A 160 -26.82 6.88 -8.12
C SER A 160 -25.34 6.89 -7.69
N GLY A 161 -24.92 8.00 -7.04
CA GLY A 161 -23.57 8.16 -6.53
C GLY A 161 -22.53 8.53 -7.60
N THR A 162 -21.39 9.01 -7.13
CA THR A 162 -20.24 9.40 -7.95
C THR A 162 -19.08 8.51 -7.62
N MET A 163 -18.46 7.87 -8.64
CA MET A 163 -17.23 7.14 -8.52
C MET A 163 -16.09 7.94 -9.14
N ILE A 164 -15.09 8.31 -8.35
CA ILE A 164 -13.88 8.99 -8.83
C ILE A 164 -12.78 7.95 -8.95
N VAL A 165 -12.15 7.85 -10.12
CA VAL A 165 -11.09 6.86 -10.38
C VAL A 165 -9.83 7.52 -10.90
N ASP A 166 -8.68 7.04 -10.45
CA ASP A 166 -7.38 7.44 -10.98
C ASP A 166 -6.32 6.40 -10.64
N ALA A 167 -5.20 6.44 -11.39
CA ALA A 167 -4.06 5.56 -11.17
C ALA A 167 -2.89 6.31 -10.55
N THR A 168 -2.16 5.61 -9.68
CA THR A 168 -0.92 6.12 -9.09
C THR A 168 0.16 5.04 -9.03
N CYS A 169 1.37 5.42 -8.63
CA CYS A 169 2.45 4.49 -8.34
C CYS A 169 2.78 4.53 -6.84
N ALA A 170 2.98 3.36 -6.24
CA ALA A 170 3.60 3.19 -4.94
C ALA A 170 5.06 2.79 -5.14
N PRO A 171 6.03 3.69 -4.87
CA PRO A 171 7.43 3.43 -5.14
C PRO A 171 8.01 2.39 -4.18
N SER A 172 8.76 1.43 -4.73
CA SER A 172 9.52 0.45 -3.96
C SER A 172 10.85 1.00 -3.51
N ASN A 173 11.30 0.60 -2.33
CA ASN A 173 12.61 0.96 -1.81
C ASN A 173 13.72 0.15 -2.51
N ILE A 174 14.06 0.57 -3.72
CA ILE A 174 15.19 0.05 -4.49
C ILE A 174 16.19 1.16 -4.79
N ARG A 175 17.45 0.77 -4.98
CA ARG A 175 18.43 1.70 -5.53
C ARG A 175 17.99 2.13 -6.92
N TYR A 176 18.17 3.43 -7.26
CA TYR A 176 17.89 3.90 -8.63
C TYR A 176 18.66 3.04 -9.64
N PRO A 177 17.97 2.37 -10.57
CA PRO A 177 18.59 1.37 -11.43
C PRO A 177 19.43 2.03 -12.52
N GLN A 178 20.72 1.76 -12.45
CA GLN A 178 21.68 2.05 -13.51
C GLN A 178 22.26 0.72 -13.99
N ASP A 179 22.37 0.51 -15.30
CA ASP A 179 22.80 -0.75 -15.87
C ASP A 179 24.14 -1.26 -15.30
N VAL A 180 25.11 -0.36 -15.14
CA VAL A 180 26.41 -0.71 -14.55
C VAL A 180 26.28 -1.15 -13.09
N SER A 181 25.40 -0.48 -12.32
CA SER A 181 25.17 -0.82 -10.91
C SER A 181 24.39 -2.12 -10.75
N LEU A 182 23.41 -2.37 -11.60
CA LEU A 182 22.64 -3.61 -11.63
C LEU A 182 23.52 -4.82 -11.97
N LEU A 183 24.38 -4.67 -12.99
CA LEU A 183 25.35 -5.72 -13.36
C LEU A 183 26.39 -5.96 -12.25
N ASN A 184 26.86 -4.90 -11.57
CA ASN A 184 27.77 -5.07 -10.45
C ASN A 184 27.10 -5.81 -9.29
N GLU A 185 25.83 -5.50 -8.97
CA GLU A 185 25.06 -6.20 -7.93
C GLU A 185 24.85 -7.68 -8.32
N ALA A 186 24.48 -7.96 -9.56
CA ALA A 186 24.34 -9.32 -10.08
C ALA A 186 25.65 -10.11 -9.97
N ARG A 187 26.78 -9.49 -10.34
CA ARG A 187 28.12 -10.09 -10.21
C ARG A 187 28.48 -10.41 -8.76
N GLU A 188 28.29 -9.46 -7.83
CA GLU A 188 28.58 -9.67 -6.41
C GLU A 188 27.73 -10.80 -5.81
N ASN A 189 26.47 -10.91 -6.23
CA ASN A 189 25.61 -12.04 -5.85
C ASN A 189 26.11 -13.37 -6.49
N ALA A 190 26.50 -13.38 -7.76
CA ALA A 190 27.07 -14.56 -8.42
C ALA A 190 28.35 -15.04 -7.72
N GLU A 191 29.26 -14.12 -7.35
CA GLU A 191 30.47 -14.44 -6.56
C GLU A 191 30.11 -15.08 -5.21
N THR A 192 29.05 -14.62 -4.54
CA THR A 192 28.57 -15.20 -3.27
C THR A 192 28.02 -16.61 -3.49
N LEU A 193 27.26 -16.85 -4.57
CA LEU A 193 26.78 -18.19 -4.91
C LEU A 193 27.93 -19.15 -5.23
N LEU A 194 28.96 -18.67 -5.93
CA LEU A 194 30.16 -19.46 -6.21
C LEU A 194 30.93 -19.79 -4.93
N ASP A 195 30.92 -18.89 -3.92
CA ASP A 195 31.51 -19.16 -2.60
C ASP A 195 30.77 -20.28 -1.87
N VAL A 196 29.44 -20.33 -1.97
CA VAL A 196 28.65 -21.43 -1.39
C VAL A 196 28.83 -22.73 -2.08
N LEU A 197 29.00 -22.73 -3.42
CA LEU A 197 29.22 -23.96 -4.22
C LEU A 197 30.66 -24.51 -4.12
N HIS A 198 31.60 -23.69 -3.67
CA HIS A 198 33.01 -24.12 -3.61
C HIS A 198 33.29 -24.87 -2.33
N ASP A 199 33.76 -26.12 -2.48
CA ASP A 199 34.32 -26.93 -1.42
C ASP A 199 35.85 -26.86 -1.52
N PRO A 200 36.60 -26.62 -0.44
CA PRO A 200 38.05 -26.70 -0.44
C PRO A 200 38.62 -28.03 -0.95
N ALA A 201 37.87 -29.12 -0.78
CA ALA A 201 38.24 -30.44 -1.30
C ALA A 201 38.23 -30.50 -2.83
N ASP A 202 37.49 -29.61 -3.51
CA ASP A 202 37.45 -29.52 -4.98
C ASP A 202 38.72 -28.85 -5.59
N GLY A 203 39.71 -28.52 -4.78
CA GLY A 203 40.92 -27.84 -5.21
C GLY A 203 40.81 -26.32 -5.24
N LYS A 204 41.54 -25.66 -6.15
CA LYS A 204 41.61 -24.22 -6.22
C LYS A 204 40.28 -23.61 -6.68
N LYS A 205 39.81 -22.57 -5.94
CA LYS A 205 38.64 -21.81 -6.31
C LYS A 205 38.79 -21.14 -7.66
N PRO A 206 37.74 -21.12 -8.52
CA PRO A 206 37.75 -20.40 -9.79
C PRO A 206 38.07 -18.92 -9.59
N ARG A 207 38.83 -18.32 -10.53
CA ARG A 207 39.17 -16.90 -10.48
C ARG A 207 37.98 -16.01 -10.87
N THR A 208 37.39 -15.28 -9.91
CA THR A 208 36.27 -14.34 -10.13
C THR A 208 36.75 -12.93 -10.44
N TYR A 209 38.02 -12.60 -10.26
CA TYR A 209 38.57 -11.24 -10.44
C TYR A 209 37.90 -10.15 -9.59
N ARG A 210 37.29 -10.47 -8.44
CA ARG A 210 36.50 -9.56 -7.56
C ARG A 210 37.15 -8.21 -7.33
N LYS A 211 38.43 -8.20 -6.93
CA LYS A 211 39.13 -6.95 -6.64
C LYS A 211 39.23 -6.05 -7.86
N ARG A 212 39.49 -6.63 -9.06
CA ARG A 212 39.59 -5.86 -10.30
C ARG A 212 38.22 -5.37 -10.77
N ALA A 213 37.21 -6.23 -10.73
CA ALA A 213 35.85 -5.89 -11.11
C ALA A 213 35.29 -4.74 -10.24
N ARG A 214 35.50 -4.84 -8.91
CA ARG A 214 35.16 -3.76 -7.97
C ARG A 214 35.93 -2.46 -8.25
N LYS A 215 37.23 -2.54 -8.54
CA LYS A 215 38.03 -1.36 -8.89
C LYS A 215 37.52 -0.67 -10.17
N ASP A 216 37.19 -1.46 -11.20
CA ASP A 216 36.61 -0.94 -12.45
C ASP A 216 35.25 -0.29 -12.23
N TYR A 217 34.37 -0.89 -11.41
CA TYR A 217 33.09 -0.35 -11.01
C TYR A 217 33.25 0.99 -10.25
N LEU A 218 34.10 1.03 -9.22
CA LEU A 218 34.34 2.23 -8.43
C LEU A 218 34.98 3.35 -9.27
N LYS A 219 35.86 3.01 -10.22
CA LYS A 219 36.42 4.00 -11.16
C LYS A 219 35.32 4.65 -12.00
N TYR A 220 34.33 3.88 -12.45
CA TYR A 220 33.18 4.41 -13.18
C TYR A 220 32.31 5.28 -12.30
N THR A 221 31.89 4.79 -11.12
CA THR A 221 30.94 5.51 -10.24
C THR A 221 31.50 6.81 -9.66
N ARG A 222 32.83 6.92 -9.49
CA ARG A 222 33.48 8.15 -9.01
C ARG A 222 33.58 9.25 -10.07
N CYS A 223 33.38 8.91 -11.35
CA CYS A 223 33.38 9.93 -12.39
C CYS A 223 32.17 10.85 -12.27
N ARG A 224 32.38 12.16 -12.26
CA ARG A 224 31.32 13.17 -12.16
C ARG A 224 30.43 13.24 -13.42
N LYS A 225 31.03 12.99 -14.60
CA LYS A 225 30.31 13.00 -15.90
C LYS A 225 30.55 11.66 -16.60
N HIS A 226 29.46 11.03 -17.02
CA HIS A 226 29.47 9.77 -17.77
C HIS A 226 29.15 10.02 -19.23
N THR A 227 30.08 9.71 -20.12
CA THR A 227 29.79 9.70 -21.57
C THR A 227 29.22 8.33 -21.97
N ALA A 228 28.45 8.30 -23.06
CA ALA A 228 27.92 7.04 -23.60
C ALA A 228 29.00 5.97 -23.87
N LYS A 229 30.18 6.41 -24.37
CA LYS A 229 31.34 5.55 -24.59
C LYS A 229 31.88 4.94 -23.28
N MET A 230 31.99 5.75 -22.21
CA MET A 230 32.45 5.28 -20.89
C MET A 230 31.42 4.30 -20.29
N THR A 231 30.14 4.61 -20.35
CA THR A 231 29.07 3.76 -19.84
C THR A 231 29.07 2.42 -20.58
N ARG A 232 29.10 2.43 -21.91
CA ARG A 232 29.16 1.21 -22.71
C ARG A 232 30.40 0.36 -22.36
N LYS A 233 31.58 0.98 -22.20
CA LYS A 233 32.81 0.26 -21.79
C LYS A 233 32.67 -0.37 -20.39
N ALA A 234 32.02 0.35 -19.45
CA ALA A 234 31.78 -0.15 -18.10
C ALA A 234 30.79 -1.34 -18.11
N ILE A 235 29.69 -1.24 -18.86
CA ILE A 235 28.74 -2.35 -19.04
C ILE A 235 29.44 -3.58 -19.63
N GLY A 236 30.21 -3.43 -20.73
CA GLY A 236 30.91 -4.56 -21.36
C GLY A 236 31.90 -5.25 -20.42
N LYS A 237 32.59 -4.49 -19.56
CA LYS A 237 33.47 -5.08 -18.54
C LYS A 237 32.68 -5.88 -17.49
N GLN A 238 31.58 -5.33 -16.95
CA GLN A 238 30.77 -6.02 -15.94
C GLN A 238 30.10 -7.27 -16.53
N LEU A 239 29.63 -7.21 -17.77
CA LEU A 239 29.12 -8.39 -18.49
C LEU A 239 30.20 -9.50 -18.62
N ALA A 240 31.45 -9.14 -18.97
CA ALA A 240 32.52 -10.11 -19.09
C ALA A 240 32.89 -10.74 -17.74
N TYR A 241 32.85 -10.00 -16.64
CA TYR A 241 33.05 -10.55 -15.30
C TYR A 241 31.90 -11.48 -14.90
N LEU A 242 30.66 -11.04 -15.05
CA LEU A 242 29.47 -11.81 -14.68
C LEU A 242 29.36 -13.11 -15.49
N ARG A 243 29.63 -13.06 -16.81
CA ARG A 243 29.67 -14.28 -17.65
C ARG A 243 30.61 -15.31 -17.09
N ARG A 244 31.84 -14.91 -16.75
CA ARG A 244 32.84 -15.82 -16.20
C ARG A 244 32.41 -16.44 -14.88
N ASP A 245 31.74 -15.68 -14.03
CA ASP A 245 31.23 -16.18 -12.76
C ASP A 245 30.09 -17.17 -12.99
N LEU A 246 29.16 -16.87 -13.95
CA LEU A 246 28.10 -17.80 -14.35
C LEU A 246 28.67 -19.11 -14.96
N ASP A 247 29.65 -19.03 -15.87
CA ASP A 247 30.31 -20.20 -16.45
C ASP A 247 30.93 -21.08 -15.34
N ALA A 248 31.53 -20.45 -14.32
CA ALA A 248 32.12 -21.18 -13.19
C ALA A 248 31.06 -21.83 -12.28
N ILE A 249 29.91 -21.16 -12.08
CA ILE A 249 28.76 -21.72 -11.35
C ILE A 249 28.21 -22.93 -12.10
N ASP A 250 28.00 -22.81 -13.42
CA ASP A 250 27.46 -23.86 -14.27
C ASP A 250 28.39 -25.10 -14.25
N GLY A 251 29.70 -24.88 -14.29
CA GLY A 251 30.69 -25.97 -14.13
C GLY A 251 30.57 -26.68 -12.78
N LYS A 252 30.29 -25.97 -11.67
CA LYS A 252 30.08 -26.59 -10.36
C LYS A 252 28.76 -27.36 -10.26
N LEU A 253 27.69 -26.80 -10.82
CA LEU A 253 26.38 -27.46 -10.86
C LEU A 253 26.41 -28.74 -11.71
N SER A 254 27.13 -28.73 -12.83
CA SER A 254 27.30 -29.93 -13.66
C SER A 254 28.07 -31.04 -12.97
N LEU A 255 28.91 -30.73 -11.98
CA LEU A 255 29.59 -31.68 -11.11
C LEU A 255 28.69 -32.20 -9.95
N GLY A 256 27.39 -31.95 -9.97
CA GLY A 256 26.44 -32.45 -8.98
C GLY A 256 26.34 -31.60 -7.71
N LYS A 257 26.97 -30.41 -7.61
CA LYS A 257 26.78 -29.49 -6.49
C LYS A 257 25.39 -28.84 -6.59
N ASN A 258 24.75 -28.62 -5.46
CA ASN A 258 23.41 -28.06 -5.40
C ASN A 258 23.38 -26.78 -4.58
N LEU A 259 22.50 -25.87 -4.97
CA LEU A 259 22.17 -24.64 -4.22
C LEU A 259 20.87 -24.82 -3.43
N PRO A 260 20.74 -24.22 -2.24
CA PRO A 260 19.46 -24.10 -1.55
C PRO A 260 18.40 -23.42 -2.43
N PRO A 261 17.08 -23.72 -2.26
CA PRO A 261 16.02 -23.21 -3.15
C PRO A 261 16.04 -21.70 -3.35
N ARG A 262 16.22 -20.92 -2.28
CA ARG A 262 16.32 -19.43 -2.36
C ARG A 262 17.51 -18.95 -3.18
N GLN A 263 18.62 -19.67 -3.14
CA GLN A 263 19.82 -19.33 -3.92
C GLN A 263 19.69 -19.75 -5.38
N THR A 264 18.98 -20.85 -5.65
CA THR A 264 18.62 -21.26 -7.00
C THR A 264 17.72 -20.24 -7.69
N GLU A 265 16.70 -19.72 -6.99
CA GLU A 265 15.84 -18.64 -7.48
C GLU A 265 16.65 -17.36 -7.77
N ARG A 266 17.59 -17.02 -6.87
CA ARG A 266 18.49 -15.88 -7.07
C ARG A 266 19.39 -16.06 -8.28
N LEU A 267 19.92 -17.26 -8.51
CA LEU A 267 20.71 -17.57 -9.70
C LEU A 267 19.87 -17.38 -10.98
N GLY A 268 18.62 -17.83 -10.98
CA GLY A 268 17.67 -17.58 -12.08
C GLY A 268 17.52 -16.09 -12.38
N THR A 269 17.34 -15.25 -11.35
CA THR A 269 17.28 -13.79 -11.48
C THR A 269 18.58 -13.21 -12.05
N ILE A 270 19.74 -13.64 -11.58
CA ILE A 270 21.05 -13.16 -12.07
C ILE A 270 21.23 -13.49 -13.54
N ARG A 271 20.86 -14.71 -13.97
CA ARG A 271 20.89 -15.11 -15.38
C ARG A 271 19.99 -14.23 -16.24
N ALA A 272 18.75 -14.01 -15.81
CA ALA A 272 17.80 -13.14 -16.51
C ALA A 272 18.34 -11.70 -16.62
N VAL A 273 18.96 -11.15 -15.58
CA VAL A 273 19.63 -9.84 -15.62
C VAL A 273 20.81 -9.87 -16.60
N TYR A 274 21.61 -10.91 -16.63
CA TYR A 274 22.72 -11.03 -17.59
C TYR A 274 22.20 -11.02 -19.03
N GLU A 275 21.22 -11.87 -19.34
CA GLU A 275 20.65 -11.98 -20.69
C GLU A 275 20.02 -10.67 -21.16
N GLN A 276 19.21 -10.01 -20.33
CA GLN A 276 18.60 -8.72 -20.69
C GLN A 276 19.67 -7.64 -20.94
N GLN A 277 20.70 -7.56 -20.10
CA GLN A 277 21.75 -6.56 -20.22
C GLN A 277 22.67 -6.84 -21.41
N LYS A 278 22.93 -8.12 -21.70
CA LYS A 278 23.66 -8.55 -22.86
C LYS A 278 22.89 -8.20 -24.14
N TYR A 279 21.59 -8.50 -24.21
CA TYR A 279 20.74 -8.15 -25.32
C TYR A 279 20.75 -6.64 -25.61
N MET A 280 20.55 -5.81 -24.55
CA MET A 280 20.59 -4.36 -24.68
C MET A 280 21.98 -3.85 -25.12
N TYR A 281 23.04 -4.45 -24.65
CA TYR A 281 24.41 -4.10 -25.02
C TYR A 281 24.68 -4.42 -26.49
N ASP A 282 24.33 -5.62 -26.94
CA ASP A 282 24.58 -6.08 -28.31
C ASP A 282 23.74 -5.31 -29.33
N ASN A 283 22.48 -5.12 -29.06
CA ASN A 283 21.52 -4.42 -29.95
C ASN A 283 21.52 -2.89 -29.81
N ARG A 284 22.36 -2.32 -28.92
CA ARG A 284 22.40 -0.86 -28.65
C ARG A 284 21.05 -0.26 -28.30
N THR A 285 20.19 -1.02 -27.63
CA THR A 285 18.91 -0.56 -27.13
C THR A 285 18.94 -0.28 -25.64
N HIS A 286 18.04 0.58 -25.13
CA HIS A 286 17.88 0.86 -23.71
C HIS A 286 16.57 0.29 -23.17
N SER A 287 15.84 -0.49 -23.96
CA SER A 287 14.53 -1.04 -23.62
C SER A 287 14.52 -2.55 -23.92
N VAL A 288 13.85 -3.28 -23.03
CA VAL A 288 13.56 -4.70 -23.16
C VAL A 288 12.21 -4.96 -22.45
N PRO A 289 11.36 -5.86 -22.95
CA PRO A 289 10.15 -6.28 -22.24
C PRO A 289 10.48 -6.79 -20.84
N ASP A 290 9.59 -6.59 -19.89
CA ASP A 290 9.67 -7.09 -18.52
C ASP A 290 11.01 -6.82 -17.80
N ARG A 291 11.60 -5.66 -18.10
CA ARG A 291 12.92 -5.27 -17.61
C ARG A 291 13.06 -5.40 -16.10
N ILE A 292 13.98 -6.26 -15.63
CA ILE A 292 14.39 -6.37 -14.24
C ILE A 292 15.28 -5.17 -13.89
N VAL A 293 14.94 -4.46 -12.81
CA VAL A 293 15.64 -3.26 -12.35
C VAL A 293 16.30 -3.42 -10.98
N SER A 294 16.06 -4.53 -10.30
CA SER A 294 16.68 -4.88 -9.02
C SER A 294 16.88 -6.40 -8.92
N VAL A 295 18.05 -6.82 -8.47
CA VAL A 295 18.34 -8.25 -8.21
C VAL A 295 17.64 -8.73 -6.94
N SER A 296 17.51 -7.86 -5.96
CA SER A 296 16.86 -8.15 -4.68
C SER A 296 15.33 -8.16 -4.76
N GLN A 297 14.75 -7.40 -5.70
CA GLN A 297 13.31 -7.28 -5.94
C GLN A 297 13.01 -7.42 -7.44
N PRO A 298 13.15 -8.63 -8.02
CA PRO A 298 13.06 -8.84 -9.46
C PRO A 298 11.66 -8.64 -10.04
N PHE A 299 10.65 -8.53 -9.20
CA PHE A 299 9.27 -8.26 -9.59
C PHE A 299 8.98 -6.77 -9.82
N VAL A 300 9.85 -5.86 -9.35
CA VAL A 300 9.68 -4.42 -9.56
C VAL A 300 9.98 -4.05 -11.01
N ARG A 301 9.09 -3.25 -11.61
CA ARG A 301 9.21 -2.79 -13.01
C ARG A 301 9.31 -1.28 -13.09
N PRO A 302 9.88 -0.74 -14.18
CA PRO A 302 9.79 0.67 -14.50
C PRO A 302 8.36 1.02 -14.93
N ILE A 303 7.76 2.03 -14.30
CA ILE A 303 6.44 2.55 -14.63
C ILE A 303 6.62 3.94 -15.23
N VAL A 304 6.29 4.08 -16.50
CA VAL A 304 6.37 5.36 -17.21
C VAL A 304 5.15 6.21 -16.83
N ARG A 305 5.40 7.41 -16.30
CA ARG A 305 4.35 8.33 -15.84
C ARG A 305 4.26 9.63 -16.63
N GLY A 306 5.21 9.92 -17.52
CA GLY A 306 5.23 11.12 -18.32
C GLY A 306 5.30 12.45 -17.54
N LYS A 307 5.55 12.41 -16.23
CA LYS A 307 5.67 13.63 -15.40
C LYS A 307 7.00 14.34 -15.62
N ALA A 308 6.96 15.67 -15.73
CA ALA A 308 8.17 16.49 -15.79
C ALA A 308 9.03 16.24 -14.51
N GLY A 309 10.32 15.96 -14.70
CA GLY A 309 11.28 15.72 -13.61
C GLY A 309 11.35 14.29 -13.06
N LYS A 310 10.30 13.47 -13.19
CA LYS A 310 10.31 12.05 -12.82
C LYS A 310 9.50 11.23 -13.84
N PRO A 311 10.04 11.00 -15.04
CA PRO A 311 9.31 10.32 -16.11
C PRO A 311 9.06 8.82 -15.81
N VAL A 312 9.88 8.21 -14.97
CA VAL A 312 9.78 6.79 -14.59
C VAL A 312 9.81 6.65 -13.08
N GLU A 313 8.89 5.89 -12.55
CA GLU A 313 8.85 5.44 -11.15
C GLU A 313 9.04 3.92 -11.12
N PHE A 314 9.54 3.39 -10.00
CA PHE A 314 9.83 1.96 -9.81
C PHE A 314 9.02 1.44 -8.63
N GLY A 315 8.07 0.56 -8.86
CA GLY A 315 7.18 0.07 -7.82
C GLY A 315 5.93 -0.59 -8.36
N ALA A 316 4.83 -0.52 -7.61
CA ALA A 316 3.53 -1.01 -8.04
C ALA A 316 2.70 0.10 -8.68
N LYS A 317 2.01 -0.21 -9.78
CA LYS A 317 0.94 0.61 -10.33
C LYS A 317 -0.37 0.24 -9.66
N LEU A 318 -1.14 1.24 -9.27
CA LEU A 318 -2.37 1.09 -8.50
C LEU A 318 -3.49 1.82 -9.19
N ASP A 319 -4.68 1.19 -9.24
CA ASP A 319 -5.93 1.87 -9.54
C ASP A 319 -6.73 2.01 -8.23
N ILE A 320 -7.20 3.20 -7.97
CA ILE A 320 -7.96 3.54 -6.76
C ILE A 320 -9.28 4.17 -7.17
N SER A 321 -10.36 3.76 -6.49
CA SER A 321 -11.64 4.44 -6.55
C SER A 321 -11.95 5.18 -5.25
N VAL A 322 -12.65 6.30 -5.38
CA VAL A 322 -13.18 7.07 -4.25
C VAL A 322 -14.68 7.26 -4.45
N VAL A 323 -15.46 6.80 -3.48
CA VAL A 323 -16.93 6.90 -3.47
C VAL A 323 -17.33 7.48 -2.11
N ASP A 324 -18.05 8.59 -2.07
CA ASP A 324 -18.42 9.29 -0.84
C ASP A 324 -17.23 9.58 0.09
N GLY A 325 -16.06 9.81 -0.52
CA GLY A 325 -14.80 10.00 0.18
C GLY A 325 -14.21 8.71 0.80
N TRP A 326 -14.77 7.52 0.55
CA TRP A 326 -14.19 6.23 0.91
C TRP A 326 -13.28 5.73 -0.20
N THR A 327 -12.09 5.31 0.17
CA THR A 327 -11.06 4.91 -0.78
C THR A 327 -10.99 3.39 -0.88
N ARG A 328 -10.86 2.87 -2.12
CA ARG A 328 -10.75 1.44 -2.41
C ARG A 328 -9.58 1.18 -3.33
N LEU A 329 -8.83 0.12 -3.06
CA LEU A 329 -7.79 -0.38 -3.95
C LEU A 329 -8.45 -1.31 -4.97
N GLU A 330 -8.56 -0.85 -6.21
CA GLU A 330 -9.23 -1.62 -7.27
C GLU A 330 -8.26 -2.56 -7.99
N CYS A 331 -7.02 -2.12 -8.21
CA CYS A 331 -5.97 -2.94 -8.81
C CYS A 331 -4.63 -2.61 -8.18
N CYS A 332 -3.77 -3.62 -8.02
CA CYS A 332 -2.38 -3.47 -7.60
C CYS A 332 -1.50 -4.41 -8.41
N SER A 333 -0.66 -3.88 -9.30
CA SER A 333 0.25 -4.68 -10.11
C SER A 333 1.65 -4.08 -10.12
N PHE A 334 2.65 -4.95 -10.05
CA PHE A 334 4.05 -4.57 -10.27
C PHE A 334 4.41 -4.57 -11.76
N ASP A 335 3.59 -5.18 -12.61
CA ASP A 335 3.74 -5.15 -14.05
C ASP A 335 2.99 -3.95 -14.63
N ALA A 336 3.52 -3.36 -15.69
CA ALA A 336 2.88 -2.23 -16.37
C ALA A 336 1.58 -2.70 -17.05
N TYR A 337 0.51 -1.93 -16.86
CA TYR A 337 -0.78 -2.16 -17.50
C TYR A 337 -1.43 -0.83 -17.90
N ASN A 338 -2.41 -0.89 -18.81
CA ASN A 338 -3.21 0.26 -19.18
C ASN A 338 -4.40 0.39 -18.22
N GLU A 339 -4.41 1.43 -17.38
CA GLU A 339 -5.47 1.70 -16.40
C GLU A 339 -6.87 1.82 -17.05
N ALA A 340 -6.95 2.32 -18.27
CA ALA A 340 -8.22 2.47 -18.96
C ALA A 340 -8.95 1.13 -19.19
N GLY A 341 -8.22 0.02 -19.27
CA GLY A 341 -8.81 -1.32 -19.41
C GLY A 341 -9.57 -1.80 -18.18
N ASN A 342 -9.28 -1.25 -17.00
CA ASN A 342 -9.86 -1.72 -15.74
C ASN A 342 -11.18 -0.99 -15.37
N LEU A 343 -11.57 0.06 -16.11
CA LEU A 343 -12.74 0.89 -15.74
C LEU A 343 -14.03 0.08 -15.63
N ARG A 344 -14.27 -0.82 -16.58
CA ARG A 344 -15.44 -1.70 -16.58
C ARG A 344 -15.50 -2.56 -15.31
N GLU A 345 -14.39 -3.19 -14.97
CA GLU A 345 -14.31 -4.06 -13.80
C GLU A 345 -14.51 -3.26 -12.49
N MET A 346 -13.97 -2.04 -12.40
CA MET A 346 -14.21 -1.14 -11.27
C MET A 346 -15.68 -0.76 -11.13
N ALA A 347 -16.37 -0.48 -12.25
CA ALA A 347 -17.79 -0.15 -12.25
C ALA A 347 -18.66 -1.36 -11.85
N GLU A 348 -18.32 -2.57 -12.28
CA GLU A 348 -19.01 -3.78 -11.85
C GLU A 348 -18.78 -4.07 -10.35
N ARG A 349 -17.58 -3.84 -9.84
CA ARG A 349 -17.31 -3.93 -8.37
C ARG A 349 -18.10 -2.89 -7.59
N PHE A 350 -18.24 -1.67 -8.13
CA PHE A 350 -19.11 -0.66 -7.52
C PHE A 350 -20.56 -1.18 -7.46
N ARG A 351 -21.06 -1.69 -8.59
CA ARG A 351 -22.41 -2.25 -8.66
C ARG A 351 -22.64 -3.42 -7.68
N ALA A 352 -21.65 -4.29 -7.53
CA ALA A 352 -21.71 -5.40 -6.58
C ALA A 352 -21.78 -4.94 -5.12
N ARG A 353 -21.14 -3.80 -4.80
CA ARG A 353 -21.13 -3.24 -3.45
C ARG A 353 -22.35 -2.40 -3.10
N GLU A 354 -22.78 -1.56 -4.02
CA GLU A 354 -23.83 -0.57 -3.76
C GLU A 354 -25.22 -1.02 -4.29
N GLY A 355 -25.30 -2.13 -5.06
CA GLY A 355 -26.53 -2.66 -5.64
C GLY A 355 -27.02 -2.00 -6.93
N HIS A 356 -26.38 -0.90 -7.36
CA HIS A 356 -26.71 -0.12 -8.56
C HIS A 356 -25.43 0.37 -9.24
N CYS A 357 -25.52 0.81 -10.51
CA CYS A 357 -24.39 1.46 -11.17
C CYS A 357 -24.20 2.90 -10.68
N PRO A 358 -22.97 3.45 -10.75
CA PRO A 358 -22.76 4.87 -10.47
C PRO A 358 -23.49 5.74 -11.51
N SER A 359 -24.07 6.86 -11.09
CA SER A 359 -24.66 7.82 -12.03
C SER A 359 -23.60 8.50 -12.89
N ARG A 360 -22.42 8.71 -12.31
CA ARG A 360 -21.27 9.29 -13.01
C ARG A 360 -19.94 8.71 -12.54
N ILE A 361 -18.99 8.66 -13.48
CA ILE A 361 -17.59 8.30 -13.21
C ILE A 361 -16.72 9.50 -13.58
N LEU A 362 -15.94 9.99 -12.62
CA LEU A 362 -14.95 11.05 -12.80
C LEU A 362 -13.57 10.43 -12.97
N ALA A 363 -12.98 10.58 -14.15
CA ALA A 363 -11.72 9.94 -14.52
C ALA A 363 -10.86 10.84 -15.42
N ASP A 364 -9.57 10.53 -15.54
CA ASP A 364 -8.68 11.22 -16.46
C ASP A 364 -8.99 10.86 -17.93
N LYS A 365 -8.48 11.67 -18.86
CA LYS A 365 -8.67 11.50 -20.32
C LYS A 365 -8.32 10.10 -20.83
N ILE A 366 -7.34 9.43 -20.21
CA ILE A 366 -6.91 8.10 -20.60
C ILE A 366 -8.02 7.06 -20.53
N TYR A 367 -8.97 7.23 -19.58
CA TYR A 367 -10.12 6.33 -19.43
C TYR A 367 -11.18 6.51 -20.51
N ARG A 368 -11.14 7.61 -21.30
CA ARG A 368 -12.10 7.87 -22.37
C ARG A 368 -11.69 7.21 -23.68
N ASN A 369 -11.76 5.90 -23.73
CA ASN A 369 -11.67 5.12 -24.95
C ASN A 369 -13.06 4.70 -25.47
N ARG A 370 -13.14 4.16 -26.69
CA ARG A 370 -14.42 3.76 -27.30
C ARG A 370 -15.14 2.69 -26.52
N GLU A 371 -14.42 1.72 -25.95
CA GLU A 371 -14.96 0.61 -25.17
C GLU A 371 -15.61 1.10 -23.89
N ASN A 372 -14.92 1.93 -23.11
CA ASN A 372 -15.44 2.50 -21.87
C ASN A 372 -16.64 3.42 -22.12
N LEU A 373 -16.61 4.22 -23.19
CA LEU A 373 -17.76 5.05 -23.54
C LEU A 373 -18.98 4.22 -23.95
N SER A 374 -18.78 3.13 -24.70
CA SER A 374 -19.86 2.20 -25.07
C SER A 374 -20.44 1.52 -23.85
N TYR A 375 -19.59 1.02 -22.94
CA TYR A 375 -20.01 0.41 -21.68
C TYR A 375 -20.81 1.40 -20.81
N CYS A 376 -20.27 2.60 -20.58
CA CYS A 376 -20.94 3.62 -19.78
C CYS A 376 -22.30 4.01 -20.37
N LYS A 377 -22.38 4.17 -21.70
CA LYS A 377 -23.63 4.47 -22.39
C LYS A 377 -24.67 3.36 -22.22
N ALA A 378 -24.26 2.09 -22.35
CA ALA A 378 -25.15 0.93 -22.19
C ALA A 378 -25.72 0.81 -20.76
N HIS A 379 -25.00 1.30 -19.76
CA HIS A 379 -25.42 1.24 -18.35
C HIS A 379 -25.94 2.58 -17.80
N GLY A 380 -26.14 3.59 -18.66
CA GLY A 380 -26.63 4.90 -18.25
C GLY A 380 -25.65 5.68 -17.33
N ILE A 381 -24.36 5.42 -17.44
CA ILE A 381 -23.30 6.05 -16.63
C ILE A 381 -22.71 7.24 -17.39
N ARG A 382 -22.62 8.42 -16.75
CA ARG A 382 -21.94 9.58 -17.31
C ARG A 382 -20.43 9.51 -17.02
N LEU A 383 -19.60 9.34 -18.06
CA LEU A 383 -18.13 9.39 -17.94
C LEU A 383 -17.64 10.82 -18.19
N SER A 384 -16.93 11.42 -17.22
CA SER A 384 -16.40 12.80 -17.29
C SER A 384 -15.35 12.99 -18.40
N GLY A 385 -15.11 14.25 -18.74
CA GLY A 385 -14.07 14.67 -19.66
C GLY A 385 -14.54 14.94 -21.10
N PRO A 386 -13.66 15.42 -22.00
CA PRO A 386 -14.02 15.90 -23.34
C PRO A 386 -14.46 14.77 -24.26
N ALA A 387 -15.37 15.07 -25.20
CA ALA A 387 -15.76 14.14 -26.26
C ALA A 387 -14.53 13.70 -27.09
N LEU A 388 -14.58 12.44 -27.60
CA LEU A 388 -13.52 11.94 -28.49
C LEU A 388 -13.70 12.49 -29.90
N GLY A 389 -12.60 12.89 -30.50
CA GLY A 389 -12.56 13.38 -31.86
C GLY A 389 -12.89 14.88 -32.01
N ARG A 390 -13.18 15.29 -33.27
CA ARG A 390 -13.52 16.67 -33.57
C ARG A 390 -14.95 16.96 -33.08
N PRO A 391 -15.20 18.06 -32.33
CA PRO A 391 -16.53 18.45 -31.91
C PRO A 391 -17.49 18.56 -33.10
N LYS A 392 -18.71 18.07 -32.94
CA LYS A 392 -19.73 18.23 -33.98
C LYS A 392 -20.12 19.72 -34.09
N LYS A 393 -20.40 20.19 -35.30
CA LYS A 393 -20.83 21.57 -35.57
C LYS A 393 -22.14 21.82 -34.80
N GLY A 394 -22.13 22.74 -33.83
CA GLY A 394 -23.30 23.06 -33.00
C GLY A 394 -23.37 22.36 -31.65
N GLU A 395 -22.44 21.49 -31.29
CA GLU A 395 -22.38 20.86 -30.00
C GLU A 395 -21.77 21.85 -28.97
N THR A 396 -22.60 22.37 -28.07
CA THR A 396 -22.15 23.24 -26.99
C THR A 396 -21.69 22.38 -25.82
N ARG A 397 -20.43 22.53 -25.47
CA ARG A 397 -19.83 21.87 -24.29
C ARG A 397 -20.25 22.60 -23.02
N ASP A 398 -20.77 21.90 -22.03
CA ASP A 398 -21.05 22.46 -20.71
C ASP A 398 -19.72 22.63 -19.92
N LYS A 399 -19.13 23.81 -20.08
CA LYS A 399 -17.87 24.17 -19.40
C LYS A 399 -18.01 24.23 -17.87
N VAL A 400 -19.21 24.55 -17.38
CA VAL A 400 -19.47 24.63 -15.93
C VAL A 400 -19.46 23.25 -15.31
N GLN A 401 -20.11 22.28 -15.97
CA GLN A 401 -20.12 20.91 -15.53
C GLN A 401 -18.71 20.27 -15.61
N ASP A 402 -17.99 20.52 -16.69
CA ASP A 402 -16.61 20.06 -16.85
C ASP A 402 -15.70 20.61 -15.73
N TYR A 403 -15.82 21.87 -15.38
CA TYR A 403 -15.07 22.49 -14.30
C TYR A 403 -15.42 21.89 -12.92
N ARG A 404 -16.71 21.64 -12.67
CA ARG A 404 -17.15 20.96 -11.44
C ARG A 404 -16.57 19.55 -11.34
N ASP A 405 -16.63 18.79 -12.43
CA ASP A 405 -16.05 17.44 -12.49
C ASP A 405 -14.54 17.43 -12.20
N GLU A 406 -13.79 18.41 -12.74
CA GLU A 406 -12.36 18.57 -12.42
C GLU A 406 -12.11 18.92 -10.97
N CYS A 407 -12.89 19.83 -10.39
CA CYS A 407 -12.80 20.19 -8.96
C CYS A 407 -13.06 18.98 -8.05
N GLU A 408 -14.10 18.19 -8.35
CA GLU A 408 -14.41 16.99 -7.58
C GLU A 408 -13.33 15.90 -7.76
N ARG A 409 -12.76 15.76 -8.96
CA ARG A 409 -11.68 14.80 -9.24
C ARG A 409 -10.42 15.05 -8.40
N VAL A 410 -10.16 16.28 -7.97
CA VAL A 410 -9.05 16.61 -7.05
C VAL A 410 -9.10 15.78 -5.76
N GLU A 411 -10.27 15.27 -5.37
CA GLU A 411 -10.40 14.44 -4.17
C GLU A 411 -9.52 13.18 -4.23
N VAL A 412 -9.43 12.49 -5.38
CA VAL A 412 -8.56 11.30 -5.50
C VAL A 412 -7.07 11.67 -5.38
N GLU A 413 -6.67 12.83 -5.90
CA GLU A 413 -5.29 13.32 -5.75
C GLU A 413 -4.95 13.65 -4.29
N ARG A 414 -5.92 14.22 -3.54
CA ARG A 414 -5.80 14.41 -2.08
C ARG A 414 -5.62 13.08 -1.35
N ARG A 415 -6.38 12.04 -1.74
CA ARG A 415 -6.25 10.69 -1.17
C ARG A 415 -4.87 10.11 -1.44
N PHE A 416 -4.35 10.21 -2.68
CA PHE A 416 -2.99 9.80 -2.99
C PHE A 416 -1.94 10.53 -2.13
N SER A 417 -2.08 11.84 -2.00
CA SER A 417 -1.17 12.65 -1.21
C SER A 417 -1.16 12.24 0.27
N LEU A 418 -2.33 11.98 0.85
CA LEU A 418 -2.45 11.53 2.24
C LEU A 418 -1.90 10.11 2.41
N ALA A 419 -2.26 9.16 1.52
CA ALA A 419 -1.77 7.79 1.55
C ALA A 419 -0.23 7.74 1.50
N LYS A 420 0.37 8.53 0.60
CA LYS A 420 1.83 8.62 0.46
C LYS A 420 2.52 9.27 1.64
N ARG A 421 1.97 10.34 2.22
CA ARG A 421 2.63 11.11 3.29
C ARG A 421 2.36 10.60 4.69
N LYS A 422 1.21 9.92 4.92
CA LYS A 422 0.72 9.61 6.28
C LYS A 422 0.33 8.16 6.51
N CYS A 423 0.30 7.32 5.47
CA CYS A 423 -0.17 5.94 5.60
C CYS A 423 0.80 4.89 5.03
N GLY A 424 2.08 5.25 4.82
CA GLY A 424 3.12 4.29 4.41
C GLY A 424 3.23 4.01 2.91
N MET A 425 2.36 4.57 2.04
CA MET A 425 2.41 4.35 0.59
C MET A 425 3.54 5.11 -0.13
N GLY A 426 4.19 6.07 0.55
CA GLY A 426 5.20 6.95 -0.06
C GLY A 426 6.50 6.25 -0.43
N LEU A 427 6.87 5.20 0.31
CA LEU A 427 8.02 4.34 0.04
C LEU A 427 7.75 2.96 0.64
N VAL A 428 7.56 1.96 -0.21
CA VAL A 428 7.31 0.57 0.21
C VAL A 428 8.65 -0.10 0.50
N THR A 429 8.93 -0.35 1.78
CA THR A 429 10.18 -0.95 2.26
C THR A 429 10.16 -2.48 2.27
N ALA A 430 8.98 -3.10 2.21
CA ALA A 430 8.81 -4.54 2.14
C ALA A 430 9.43 -5.12 0.85
N LYS A 431 10.23 -6.19 1.00
CA LYS A 431 11.08 -6.72 -0.09
C LYS A 431 10.47 -7.89 -0.86
N LEU A 432 9.39 -8.50 -0.37
CA LEU A 432 8.69 -9.59 -1.05
C LEU A 432 7.45 -9.02 -1.76
N ARG A 433 7.11 -9.56 -2.93
CA ARG A 433 5.95 -9.13 -3.73
C ARG A 433 4.65 -9.08 -2.90
N GLU A 434 4.37 -10.17 -2.19
CA GLU A 434 3.17 -10.32 -1.35
C GLU A 434 3.13 -9.31 -0.21
N THR A 435 4.25 -9.14 0.51
CA THR A 435 4.32 -8.20 1.63
C THR A 435 4.32 -6.74 1.18
N ALA A 436 4.85 -6.44 -0.01
CA ALA A 436 4.77 -5.11 -0.60
C ALA A 436 3.33 -4.75 -1.02
N ALA A 437 2.60 -5.70 -1.62
CA ALA A 437 1.19 -5.54 -1.95
C ALA A 437 0.32 -5.36 -0.69
N HIS A 438 0.61 -6.11 0.40
CA HIS A 438 -0.02 -5.91 1.71
C HIS A 438 0.16 -4.47 2.22
N VAL A 439 1.40 -3.92 2.22
CA VAL A 439 1.67 -2.55 2.70
C VAL A 439 0.84 -1.52 1.94
N ILE A 440 0.67 -1.72 0.64
CA ILE A 440 -0.15 -0.85 -0.20
C ILE A 440 -1.63 -0.93 0.19
N ALA A 441 -2.19 -2.13 0.31
CA ALA A 441 -3.58 -2.32 0.72
C ALA A 441 -3.83 -1.81 2.14
N MET A 442 -2.90 -2.03 3.08
CA MET A 442 -2.93 -1.50 4.43
C MET A 442 -2.96 0.04 4.44
N SER A 443 -2.20 0.68 3.56
CA SER A 443 -2.20 2.15 3.43
C SER A 443 -3.59 2.70 3.08
N VAL A 444 -4.36 2.00 2.24
CA VAL A 444 -5.74 2.37 1.88
C VAL A 444 -6.68 2.18 3.07
N LEU A 445 -6.57 1.06 3.78
CA LEU A 445 -7.37 0.80 4.99
C LEU A 445 -7.12 1.87 6.06
N VAL A 446 -5.86 2.20 6.35
CA VAL A 446 -5.49 3.24 7.31
C VAL A 446 -5.99 4.62 6.87
N LEU A 447 -5.99 4.91 5.57
CA LEU A 447 -6.53 6.16 5.03
C LEU A 447 -8.02 6.31 5.36
N ASN A 448 -8.82 5.24 5.26
CA ASN A 448 -10.23 5.23 5.62
C ASN A 448 -10.44 5.34 7.15
N LEU A 449 -9.63 4.65 7.96
CA LEU A 449 -9.66 4.82 9.41
C LEU A 449 -9.38 6.28 9.83
N ARG A 450 -8.45 6.95 9.15
CA ARG A 450 -8.18 8.39 9.38
C ARG A 450 -9.36 9.27 8.99
N LYS A 451 -10.10 8.93 7.91
CA LYS A 451 -11.34 9.65 7.55
C LYS A 451 -12.36 9.61 8.68
N ILE A 452 -12.60 8.43 9.28
CA ILE A 452 -13.51 8.25 10.40
C ILE A 452 -13.09 9.15 11.59
N GLN A 453 -11.81 9.11 11.96
CA GLN A 453 -11.28 9.94 13.05
C GLN A 453 -11.46 11.44 12.80
N HIS A 454 -11.21 11.92 11.58
CA HIS A 454 -11.38 13.32 11.23
C HIS A 454 -12.86 13.74 11.19
N ALA A 455 -13.78 12.86 10.83
CA ALA A 455 -15.21 13.15 10.90
C ALA A 455 -15.66 13.33 12.35
N LEU A 456 -15.26 12.47 13.26
CA LEU A 456 -15.52 12.58 14.69
C LEU A 456 -14.96 13.86 15.31
N LEU A 457 -13.76 14.28 14.91
CA LEU A 457 -13.16 15.53 15.38
C LEU A 457 -13.92 16.78 14.88
N ARG A 458 -14.38 16.78 13.62
CA ARG A 458 -15.20 17.89 13.09
C ARG A 458 -16.54 17.98 13.78
N MET A 459 -17.20 16.86 14.04
CA MET A 459 -18.46 16.82 14.76
C MET A 459 -18.30 17.39 16.19
N LEU A 460 -17.21 17.01 16.88
CA LEU A 460 -16.91 17.55 18.20
C LEU A 460 -16.65 19.06 18.17
N ALA A 461 -15.87 19.54 17.17
CA ALA A 461 -15.63 20.97 17.01
C ALA A 461 -16.95 21.75 16.74
N TYR A 462 -17.82 21.20 15.88
CA TYR A 462 -19.14 21.80 15.60
C TYR A 462 -20.04 21.83 16.84
N LEU A 463 -20.08 20.77 17.65
CA LEU A 463 -20.80 20.75 18.91
C LEU A 463 -20.26 21.79 19.91
N LEU A 464 -18.95 21.96 19.98
CA LEU A 464 -18.33 23.02 20.81
C LEU A 464 -18.67 24.41 20.31
N GLU A 465 -18.77 24.63 19.00
CA GLU A 465 -19.20 25.90 18.41
C GLU A 465 -20.68 26.22 18.75
N ILE A 466 -21.58 25.22 18.66
CA ILE A 466 -23.00 25.38 19.05
C ILE A 466 -23.11 25.70 20.54
N LEU A 467 -22.37 25.01 21.40
CA LEU A 467 -22.34 25.27 22.84
C LEU A 467 -21.79 26.67 23.15
N ALA A 468 -20.82 27.12 22.38
CA ALA A 468 -20.27 28.49 22.50
C ALA A 468 -21.27 29.58 22.04
N GLN A 469 -22.07 29.31 21.01
CA GLN A 469 -23.09 30.25 20.50
C GLN A 469 -24.34 30.33 21.38
N ASN A 470 -24.69 29.24 22.07
CA ASN A 470 -25.79 29.20 23.03
C ASN A 470 -25.38 29.78 24.39
N LYS A 471 -25.21 31.08 24.49
CA LYS A 471 -25.06 32.01 25.65
C LYS A 471 -24.87 31.47 27.08
N ASN A 472 -24.51 30.20 27.28
CA ASN A 472 -24.07 29.64 28.56
C ASN A 472 -22.55 29.72 28.72
N TRP A 473 -21.97 30.89 28.44
CA TRP A 473 -20.56 31.21 28.54
C TRP A 473 -19.94 30.91 29.92
N ALA A 474 -20.72 31.00 30.96
CA ALA A 474 -20.26 30.77 32.33
C ALA A 474 -19.82 29.30 32.56
N LEU A 475 -20.53 28.34 32.00
CA LEU A 475 -20.17 26.90 32.15
C LEU A 475 -18.97 26.50 31.27
N VAL A 476 -18.89 27.07 30.07
CA VAL A 476 -17.77 26.78 29.13
C VAL A 476 -16.46 27.42 29.60
N GLN A 477 -16.50 28.62 30.15
CA GLN A 477 -15.35 29.27 30.78
C GLN A 477 -14.86 28.46 31.99
N TRP A 478 -15.78 27.95 32.81
CA TRP A 478 -15.41 27.16 33.99
C TRP A 478 -14.72 25.85 33.62
N THR A 479 -15.18 25.17 32.56
CA THR A 479 -14.55 23.93 32.08
C THR A 479 -13.24 24.16 31.33
N LEU A 480 -13.07 25.25 30.60
CA LEU A 480 -11.81 25.60 29.89
C LEU A 480 -10.72 26.12 30.84
N PHE A 481 -11.10 26.83 31.92
CA PHE A 481 -10.15 27.30 32.94
C PHE A 481 -9.65 26.22 33.88
N ASN A 482 -10.39 25.11 34.03
CA ASN A 482 -10.02 24.00 34.89
C ASN A 482 -9.36 22.82 34.15
N LEU A 483 -9.05 22.97 32.84
CA LEU A 483 -8.17 22.04 32.16
C LEU A 483 -6.71 22.28 32.60
N PRO A 484 -6.00 21.27 33.07
CA PRO A 484 -4.59 21.42 33.44
C PRO A 484 -3.83 21.92 32.21
N LYS A 485 -3.13 23.04 32.35
CA LYS A 485 -2.21 23.57 31.34
C LYS A 485 -1.15 22.50 31.10
N CYS A 486 -1.20 21.84 29.95
CA CYS A 486 -0.07 21.08 29.48
C CYS A 486 1.06 22.09 29.20
N SER A 487 2.04 22.15 30.10
CA SER A 487 3.33 22.77 29.85
C SER A 487 4.00 22.06 28.67
N ALA A 488 4.64 22.87 27.85
CA ALA A 488 5.28 22.61 26.57
C ALA A 488 6.18 21.36 26.53
#